data_fba4c5693094a8b4ecf6ac1c7dba3784
#
_entry.id   fba4c5693094a8b4ecf6ac1c7dba3784
#
_cell.length_a   1.000
_cell.length_b   1.000
_cell.length_c   1.000
_cell.angle_alpha   90.00
_cell.angle_beta   90.00
_cell.angle_gamma   90.00
#
_symmetry.space_group_name_H-M   'P 1'
#
loop_
_entity.id
_entity.type
_entity.pdbx_description
1 polymer ?
#
loop_
_entity_poly.entity_id
_entity_poly.type
_entity_poly.pdbx_seq_one_letter_code
_entity_poly.pdbx_strand_id
1 'polypeptide(L)'
;SIKIKDTKINSNLIGEFQYDNIVAASCIGDFYNISYKNIKKSIEEYIPKNNRTELIETENNNIILDAYKANPSSMESMIESFIKLDKPNKMCILGEMRELGKYSKDEHQKLINQIEISGIESIFVGEEFLNLTNKNIYLETSELIDNITRYNLKKRTILIKGSRGIKLENLVKHL
;
A
#
# COMPACT_ATOMS: atom_id res chain seq x y z
N SER A 1 6.67 -4.81 -16.18
CA SER A 1 6.07 -5.56 -17.31
C SER A 1 6.14 -7.05 -17.07
N ILE A 2 5.14 -7.77 -17.53
CA ILE A 2 5.01 -9.23 -17.41
C ILE A 2 4.92 -9.80 -18.81
N LYS A 3 5.53 -10.97 -19.04
CA LYS A 3 5.38 -11.70 -20.29
C LYS A 3 4.54 -12.95 -20.05
N ILE A 4 3.40 -13.07 -20.75
CA ILE A 4 2.53 -14.25 -20.72
C ILE A 4 2.47 -14.82 -22.11
N LYS A 5 2.96 -16.06 -22.28
CA LYS A 5 3.29 -16.62 -23.59
C LYS A 5 4.18 -15.62 -24.35
N ASP A 6 3.80 -15.21 -25.57
CA ASP A 6 4.55 -14.23 -26.36
C ASP A 6 4.06 -12.79 -26.23
N THR A 7 3.10 -12.54 -25.31
CA THR A 7 2.49 -11.23 -25.12
C THR A 7 3.11 -10.51 -23.93
N LYS A 8 3.73 -9.35 -24.18
CA LYS A 8 4.20 -8.44 -23.13
C LYS A 8 3.04 -7.55 -22.66
N ILE A 9 2.80 -7.55 -21.35
CA ILE A 9 1.75 -6.77 -20.66
C ILE A 9 2.41 -5.75 -19.74
N ASN A 10 2.03 -4.48 -19.85
CA ASN A 10 2.50 -3.39 -18.99
C ASN A 10 1.33 -2.97 -18.07
N SER A 11 1.28 -3.57 -16.89
CA SER A 11 0.22 -3.27 -15.92
C SER A 11 0.51 -1.99 -15.13
N ASN A 12 -0.55 -1.27 -14.74
CA ASN A 12 -0.50 -0.15 -13.80
C ASN A 12 -0.49 -0.58 -12.33
N LEU A 13 -0.51 -1.89 -12.08
CA LEU A 13 -0.48 -2.44 -10.73
C LEU A 13 0.92 -2.31 -10.11
N ILE A 14 0.99 -1.88 -8.86
CA ILE A 14 2.24 -1.74 -8.11
C ILE A 14 2.47 -2.95 -7.22
N GLY A 15 3.71 -3.45 -7.22
CA GLY A 15 4.17 -4.55 -6.37
C GLY A 15 4.33 -5.86 -7.11
N GLU A 16 5.41 -6.58 -6.78
CA GLU A 16 5.71 -7.89 -7.37
C GLU A 16 4.62 -8.92 -7.08
N PHE A 17 3.94 -8.82 -5.93
CA PHE A 17 2.82 -9.69 -5.55
C PHE A 17 1.61 -9.59 -6.50
N GLN A 18 1.53 -8.54 -7.32
CA GLN A 18 0.48 -8.43 -8.34
C GLN A 18 0.71 -9.34 -9.54
N TYR A 19 1.91 -9.92 -9.67
CA TYR A 19 2.21 -10.87 -10.73
C TYR A 19 1.23 -12.03 -10.74
N ASP A 20 1.00 -12.66 -9.59
CA ASP A 20 0.10 -13.80 -9.47
C ASP A 20 -1.35 -13.44 -9.82
N ASN A 21 -1.79 -12.24 -9.43
CA ASN A 21 -3.12 -11.74 -9.77
C ASN A 21 -3.29 -11.58 -11.30
N ILE A 22 -2.27 -11.03 -11.97
CA ILE A 22 -2.28 -10.85 -13.43
C ILE A 22 -2.25 -12.20 -14.14
N VAL A 23 -1.42 -13.13 -13.67
CA VAL A 23 -1.35 -14.49 -14.22
C VAL A 23 -2.70 -15.18 -14.05
N ALA A 24 -3.31 -15.15 -12.88
CA ALA A 24 -4.61 -15.73 -12.60
C ALA A 24 -5.70 -15.16 -13.52
N ALA A 25 -5.78 -13.84 -13.65
CA ALA A 25 -6.72 -13.18 -14.54
C ALA A 25 -6.51 -13.58 -16.00
N SER A 26 -5.25 -13.72 -16.43
CA SER A 26 -4.91 -14.15 -17.78
C SER A 26 -5.28 -15.60 -18.05
N CYS A 27 -5.06 -16.50 -17.08
CA CYS A 27 -5.48 -17.90 -17.17
C CYS A 27 -7.00 -18.04 -17.26
N ILE A 28 -7.75 -17.26 -16.50
CA ILE A 28 -9.21 -17.23 -16.56
C ILE A 28 -9.66 -16.75 -17.96
N GLY A 29 -9.06 -15.68 -18.46
CA GLY A 29 -9.35 -15.17 -19.80
C GLY A 29 -9.09 -16.19 -20.90
N ASP A 30 -7.94 -16.89 -20.84
CA ASP A 30 -7.57 -17.96 -21.77
C ASP A 30 -8.56 -19.13 -21.72
N PHE A 31 -8.96 -19.55 -20.52
CA PHE A 31 -9.96 -20.59 -20.30
C PHE A 31 -11.30 -20.27 -20.99
N TYR A 32 -11.73 -18.99 -20.95
CA TYR A 32 -12.94 -18.53 -21.64
C TYR A 32 -12.70 -18.14 -23.12
N ASN A 33 -11.57 -18.54 -23.72
CA ASN A 33 -11.21 -18.27 -25.11
C ASN A 33 -11.16 -16.77 -25.48
N ILE A 34 -10.82 -15.90 -24.50
CA ILE A 34 -10.58 -14.48 -24.77
C ILE A 34 -9.20 -14.35 -25.42
N SER A 35 -9.10 -13.63 -26.54
CA SER A 35 -7.83 -13.43 -27.21
C SER A 35 -6.80 -12.74 -26.31
N TYR A 36 -5.52 -13.12 -26.41
CA TYR A 36 -4.44 -12.48 -25.62
C TYR A 36 -4.33 -10.97 -25.85
N LYS A 37 -4.72 -10.49 -27.04
CA LYS A 37 -4.82 -9.05 -27.32
C LYS A 37 -5.84 -8.36 -26.41
N ASN A 38 -6.99 -8.98 -26.19
CA ASN A 38 -8.04 -8.43 -25.33
C ASN A 38 -7.68 -8.58 -23.83
N ILE A 39 -7.08 -9.71 -23.43
CA ILE A 39 -6.55 -9.92 -22.09
C ILE A 39 -5.53 -8.82 -21.74
N LYS A 40 -4.53 -8.63 -22.63
CA LYS A 40 -3.54 -7.56 -22.49
C LYS A 40 -4.20 -6.20 -22.33
N LYS A 41 -5.11 -5.83 -23.24
CA LYS A 41 -5.81 -4.55 -23.20
C LYS A 41 -6.52 -4.34 -21.87
N SER A 42 -7.30 -5.31 -21.41
CA SER A 42 -8.04 -5.22 -20.15
C SER A 42 -7.13 -5.05 -18.92
N ILE A 43 -5.98 -5.74 -18.88
CA ILE A 43 -5.03 -5.63 -17.78
C ILE A 43 -4.29 -4.29 -17.81
N GLU A 44 -3.92 -3.78 -18.98
CA GLU A 44 -3.23 -2.51 -19.13
C GLU A 44 -4.15 -1.29 -18.87
N GLU A 45 -5.44 -1.42 -19.18
CA GLU A 45 -6.45 -0.39 -18.89
C GLU A 45 -6.99 -0.44 -17.47
N TYR A 46 -6.72 -1.52 -16.73
CA TYR A 46 -7.22 -1.66 -15.37
C TYR A 46 -6.55 -0.67 -14.42
N ILE A 47 -7.37 0.14 -13.77
CA ILE A 47 -6.96 1.09 -12.73
C ILE A 47 -7.57 0.61 -11.42
N PRO A 48 -6.73 0.29 -10.40
CA PRO A 48 -7.21 -0.10 -9.08
C PRO A 48 -8.05 1.00 -8.45
N LYS A 49 -9.11 0.61 -7.74
CA LYS A 49 -10.01 1.49 -6.99
C LYS A 49 -10.35 0.88 -5.64
N ASN A 50 -11.15 1.60 -4.84
CA ASN A 50 -11.64 1.12 -3.56
C ASN A 50 -10.53 0.84 -2.54
N ASN A 51 -9.56 1.73 -2.44
CA ASN A 51 -8.45 1.66 -1.48
C ASN A 51 -7.57 0.40 -1.63
N ARG A 52 -7.48 -0.17 -2.83
CA ARG A 52 -6.66 -1.35 -3.13
C ARG A 52 -5.53 -0.99 -4.08
N THR A 53 -4.43 -0.54 -3.52
CA THR A 53 -3.24 -0.08 -4.27
C THR A 53 -3.61 1.00 -5.31
N GLU A 54 -4.51 1.88 -4.92
CA GLU A 54 -4.99 2.99 -5.76
C GLU A 54 -3.92 4.08 -5.83
N LEU A 55 -3.63 4.55 -7.05
CA LEU A 55 -2.72 5.67 -7.28
C LEU A 55 -3.50 6.96 -7.33
N ILE A 56 -3.17 7.90 -6.45
CA ILE A 56 -3.81 9.20 -6.35
C ILE A 56 -2.75 10.28 -6.48
N GLU A 57 -2.90 11.14 -7.47
CA GLU A 57 -2.09 12.34 -7.60
C GLU A 57 -2.88 13.53 -7.05
N THR A 58 -2.31 14.21 -6.06
CA THR A 58 -2.81 15.47 -5.54
C THR A 58 -1.94 16.62 -6.06
N GLU A 59 -2.30 17.85 -5.78
CA GLU A 59 -1.44 19.00 -6.12
C GLU A 59 -0.03 18.91 -5.52
N ASN A 60 0.09 18.25 -4.40
CA ASN A 60 1.33 18.22 -3.63
C ASN A 60 2.02 16.85 -3.59
N ASN A 61 1.30 15.74 -3.79
CA ASN A 61 1.81 14.41 -3.47
C ASN A 61 1.39 13.34 -4.47
N ASN A 62 2.21 12.28 -4.53
CA ASN A 62 1.83 11.02 -5.16
C ASN A 62 1.49 10.02 -4.04
N ILE A 63 0.26 9.54 -3.99
CA ILE A 63 -0.22 8.66 -2.92
C ILE A 63 -0.49 7.27 -3.48
N ILE A 64 0.01 6.26 -2.79
CA ILE A 64 -0.35 4.85 -2.99
C ILE A 64 -1.28 4.49 -1.84
N LEU A 65 -2.58 4.40 -2.13
CA LEU A 65 -3.60 4.10 -1.12
C LEU A 65 -3.95 2.61 -1.15
N ASP A 66 -3.61 1.90 -0.08
CA ASP A 66 -3.90 0.47 0.11
C ASP A 66 -4.51 0.20 1.50
N ALA A 67 -5.63 0.87 1.79
CA ALA A 67 -6.27 0.91 3.11
C ALA A 67 -7.55 0.06 3.20
N TYR A 68 -7.62 -1.04 2.45
CA TYR A 68 -8.76 -1.96 2.49
C TYR A 68 -8.54 -3.13 3.43
N LYS A 69 -7.38 -3.78 3.37
CA LYS A 69 -7.03 -4.94 4.20
C LYS A 69 -5.55 -4.90 4.54
N ALA A 70 -5.23 -5.12 5.82
CA ALA A 70 -3.87 -5.25 6.30
C ALA A 70 -3.72 -6.56 7.08
N ASN A 71 -2.77 -7.37 6.67
CA ASN A 71 -2.28 -8.54 7.38
C ASN A 71 -0.75 -8.62 7.22
N PRO A 72 -0.03 -9.45 7.98
CA PRO A 72 1.43 -9.48 7.97
C PRO A 72 2.02 -9.60 6.56
N SER A 73 1.59 -10.58 5.77
CA SER A 73 2.13 -10.81 4.43
C SER A 73 1.84 -9.67 3.45
N SER A 74 0.65 -9.07 3.51
CA SER A 74 0.31 -7.95 2.64
C SER A 74 1.02 -6.64 3.03
N MET A 75 1.29 -6.44 4.34
CA MET A 75 2.08 -5.31 4.82
C MET A 75 3.53 -5.44 4.36
N GLU A 76 4.15 -6.59 4.64
CA GLU A 76 5.52 -6.91 4.25
C GLU A 76 5.75 -6.72 2.75
N SER A 77 4.96 -7.39 1.91
CA SER A 77 5.09 -7.34 0.45
C SER A 77 4.90 -5.94 -0.13
N MET A 78 3.96 -5.16 0.40
CA MET A 78 3.73 -3.79 -0.07
C MET A 78 4.88 -2.86 0.35
N ILE A 79 5.36 -2.98 1.58
CA ILE A 79 6.48 -2.17 2.08
C ILE A 79 7.74 -2.49 1.30
N GLU A 80 8.05 -3.77 1.05
CA GLU A 80 9.19 -4.16 0.21
C GLU A 80 9.10 -3.56 -1.20
N SER A 81 7.92 -3.63 -1.81
CA SER A 81 7.68 -3.04 -3.13
C SER A 81 7.85 -1.52 -3.10
N PHE A 82 7.39 -0.87 -2.03
CA PHE A 82 7.52 0.57 -1.86
C PHE A 82 8.97 0.99 -1.62
N ILE A 83 9.74 0.21 -0.85
CA ILE A 83 11.17 0.43 -0.64
C ILE A 83 11.94 0.38 -1.96
N LYS A 84 11.63 -0.60 -2.83
CA LYS A 84 12.25 -0.78 -4.16
C LYS A 84 11.80 0.25 -5.19
N LEU A 85 10.70 0.96 -4.94
CA LEU A 85 10.16 1.93 -5.89
C LEU A 85 11.14 3.11 -6.08
N ASP A 86 11.53 3.38 -7.30
CA ASP A 86 12.40 4.51 -7.67
C ASP A 86 11.59 5.82 -7.69
N LYS A 87 11.32 6.35 -6.51
CA LYS A 87 10.62 7.61 -6.28
C LYS A 87 11.29 8.39 -5.15
N PRO A 88 11.39 9.72 -5.27
CA PRO A 88 11.97 10.55 -4.22
C PRO A 88 11.04 10.76 -3.04
N ASN A 89 11.59 11.22 -1.92
CA ASN A 89 10.86 11.73 -0.76
C ASN A 89 9.78 10.78 -0.26
N LYS A 90 10.11 9.49 -0.14
CA LYS A 90 9.19 8.45 0.32
C LYS A 90 8.80 8.64 1.78
N MET A 91 7.54 8.35 2.08
CA MET A 91 7.00 8.34 3.43
C MET A 91 5.93 7.25 3.56
N CYS A 92 5.81 6.64 4.73
CA CYS A 92 4.77 5.67 5.03
C CYS A 92 3.81 6.21 6.10
N ILE A 93 2.51 6.00 5.91
CA ILE A 93 1.46 6.16 6.94
C ILE A 93 0.82 4.79 7.10
N LEU A 94 1.10 4.13 8.22
CA LEU A 94 0.78 2.71 8.43
C LEU A 94 -0.22 2.56 9.57
N GLY A 95 -1.36 1.96 9.25
CA GLY A 95 -2.37 1.59 10.23
C GLY A 95 -2.16 0.18 10.78
N GLU A 96 -2.67 -0.06 11.97
CA GLU A 96 -2.59 -1.37 12.62
C GLU A 96 -3.22 -2.49 11.78
N MET A 97 -2.70 -3.68 12.00
CA MET A 97 -3.28 -4.93 11.51
C MET A 97 -4.24 -5.47 12.57
N ARG A 98 -5.48 -5.78 12.15
CA ARG A 98 -6.50 -6.34 13.04
C ARG A 98 -6.57 -7.85 12.95
N GLU A 99 -7.20 -8.48 13.93
CA GLU A 99 -7.49 -9.92 13.96
C GLU A 99 -6.27 -10.83 14.10
N LEU A 100 -5.14 -10.32 14.62
CA LEU A 100 -3.92 -11.09 14.82
C LEU A 100 -3.87 -11.84 16.18
N GLY A 101 -4.74 -11.47 17.12
CA GLY A 101 -4.78 -12.07 18.45
C GLY A 101 -3.42 -11.99 19.14
N LYS A 102 -2.95 -13.12 19.69
CA LYS A 102 -1.67 -13.20 20.43
C LYS A 102 -0.42 -12.86 19.59
N TYR A 103 -0.51 -12.87 18.29
CA TYR A 103 0.60 -12.54 17.38
C TYR A 103 0.71 -11.05 17.07
N SER A 104 -0.25 -10.23 17.51
CA SER A 104 -0.33 -8.82 17.14
C SER A 104 0.96 -8.07 17.44
N LYS A 105 1.45 -8.17 18.68
CA LYS A 105 2.67 -7.49 19.12
C LYS A 105 3.88 -7.82 18.26
N ASP A 106 4.10 -9.10 17.99
CA ASP A 106 5.27 -9.57 17.24
C ASP A 106 5.21 -9.12 15.79
N GLU A 107 4.05 -9.18 15.17
CA GLU A 107 3.87 -8.78 13.76
C GLU A 107 3.98 -7.26 13.58
N HIS A 108 3.45 -6.47 14.52
CA HIS A 108 3.64 -5.01 14.48
C HIS A 108 5.11 -4.63 14.74
N GLN A 109 5.82 -5.35 15.62
CA GLN A 109 7.24 -5.11 15.83
C GLN A 109 8.09 -5.43 14.60
N LYS A 110 7.78 -6.53 13.88
CA LYS A 110 8.45 -6.85 12.60
C LYS A 110 8.25 -5.74 11.57
N LEU A 111 7.03 -5.24 11.46
CA LEU A 111 6.69 -4.13 10.57
C LEU A 111 7.51 -2.86 10.89
N ILE A 112 7.57 -2.50 12.15
CA ILE A 112 8.36 -1.35 12.62
C ILE A 112 9.83 -1.54 12.26
N ASN A 113 10.40 -2.71 12.56
CA ASN A 113 11.80 -3.03 12.26
C ASN A 113 12.10 -2.92 10.76
N GLN A 114 11.20 -3.42 9.90
CA GLN A 114 11.33 -3.33 8.45
C GLN A 114 11.40 -1.87 7.98
N ILE A 115 10.53 -1.02 8.49
CA ILE A 115 10.51 0.41 8.17
C ILE A 115 11.76 1.12 8.70
N GLU A 116 12.19 0.81 9.92
CA GLU A 116 13.39 1.41 10.50
C GLU A 116 14.66 1.08 9.72
N ILE A 117 14.82 -0.17 9.32
CA ILE A 117 15.93 -0.61 8.47
C ILE A 117 15.92 0.11 7.12
N SER A 118 14.75 0.39 6.56
CA SER A 118 14.62 1.09 5.27
C SER A 118 15.00 2.58 5.34
N GLY A 119 15.00 3.18 6.53
CA GLY A 119 15.23 4.61 6.74
C GLY A 119 14.10 5.50 6.21
N ILE A 120 12.96 4.95 5.81
CA ILE A 120 11.79 5.71 5.33
C ILE A 120 11.08 6.35 6.52
N GLU A 121 10.81 7.65 6.42
CA GLU A 121 10.00 8.38 7.40
C GLU A 121 8.61 7.76 7.51
N SER A 122 8.12 7.60 8.74
CA SER A 122 6.86 6.89 8.97
C SER A 122 6.02 7.49 10.08
N ILE A 123 4.70 7.36 9.92
CA ILE A 123 3.68 7.63 10.93
C ILE A 123 2.88 6.34 11.13
N PHE A 124 2.56 6.03 12.37
CA PHE A 124 1.79 4.85 12.74
C PHE A 124 0.44 5.26 13.33
N VAL A 125 -0.63 4.53 12.99
CA VAL A 125 -1.98 4.79 13.46
C VAL A 125 -2.61 3.51 14.00
N GLY A 126 -2.93 3.50 15.28
CA GLY A 126 -3.55 2.38 15.99
C GLY A 126 -2.90 2.08 17.33
N GLU A 127 -3.67 1.50 18.24
CA GLU A 127 -3.24 1.17 19.61
C GLU A 127 -2.13 0.11 19.65
N GLU A 128 -2.10 -0.79 18.66
CA GLU A 128 -1.15 -1.90 18.58
C GLU A 128 0.31 -1.43 18.41
N PHE A 129 0.52 -0.18 18.01
CA PHE A 129 1.85 0.41 17.91
C PHE A 129 2.34 1.02 19.23
N LEU A 130 1.48 1.19 20.22
CA LEU A 130 1.86 1.74 21.52
C LEU A 130 2.94 0.88 22.18
N ASN A 131 3.94 1.53 22.73
CA ASN A 131 5.07 0.90 23.42
C ASN A 131 5.98 0.02 22.51
N LEU A 132 5.77 0.03 21.19
CA LEU A 132 6.64 -0.68 20.25
C LEU A 132 7.67 0.25 19.58
N THR A 133 7.36 1.53 19.50
CA THR A 133 8.25 2.56 18.97
C THR A 133 7.97 3.90 19.67
N ASN A 134 8.95 4.80 19.66
CA ASN A 134 8.79 6.16 20.15
C ASN A 134 8.52 7.17 19.02
N LYS A 135 8.30 6.69 17.81
CA LYS A 135 8.03 7.53 16.63
C LYS A 135 6.56 7.86 16.54
N ASN A 136 6.27 8.92 15.82
CA ASN A 136 4.96 9.45 15.43
C ASN A 136 3.80 8.44 15.46
N ILE A 137 3.19 8.23 16.62
CA ILE A 137 2.05 7.33 16.82
C ILE A 137 0.82 8.16 17.10
N TYR A 138 -0.29 7.80 16.47
CA TYR A 138 -1.62 8.32 16.71
C TYR A 138 -2.57 7.16 16.97
N LEU A 139 -3.52 7.35 17.90
CA LEU A 139 -4.48 6.29 18.21
C LEU A 139 -5.53 6.13 17.10
N GLU A 140 -5.92 7.25 16.52
CA GLU A 140 -6.94 7.29 15.47
C GLU A 140 -6.53 8.19 14.31
N THR A 141 -7.11 7.92 13.15
CA THR A 141 -6.89 8.73 11.94
C THR A 141 -7.34 10.19 12.13
N SER A 142 -8.39 10.44 12.90
CA SER A 142 -8.85 11.79 13.26
C SER A 142 -7.77 12.58 13.99
N GLU A 143 -7.11 11.96 14.96
CA GLU A 143 -6.03 12.58 15.72
C GLU A 143 -4.84 12.95 14.81
N LEU A 144 -4.48 12.06 13.87
CA LEU A 144 -3.45 12.38 12.88
C LEU A 144 -3.88 13.54 11.97
N ILE A 145 -5.14 13.60 11.54
CA ILE A 145 -5.67 14.70 10.72
C ILE A 145 -5.50 16.03 11.44
N ASP A 146 -5.86 16.10 12.72
CA ASP A 146 -5.75 17.32 13.54
C ASP A 146 -4.30 17.78 13.71
N ASN A 147 -3.36 16.86 13.57
CA ASN A 147 -1.92 17.12 13.72
C ASN A 147 -1.15 17.11 12.39
N ILE A 148 -1.83 16.96 11.25
CA ILE A 148 -1.20 16.73 9.95
C ILE A 148 -0.23 17.85 9.53
N THR A 149 -0.51 19.08 9.94
CA THR A 149 0.30 20.26 9.65
C THR A 149 1.68 20.27 10.33
N ARG A 150 1.91 19.38 11.30
CA ARG A 150 3.23 19.21 11.93
C ARG A 150 4.25 18.56 11.02
N TYR A 151 3.79 17.94 9.92
CA TYR A 151 4.62 17.21 8.98
C TYR A 151 4.81 17.99 7.69
N ASN A 152 6.03 17.96 7.16
CA ASN A 152 6.25 18.46 5.80
C ASN A 152 5.84 17.39 4.79
N LEU A 153 4.56 17.45 4.37
CA LEU A 153 3.97 16.47 3.45
C LEU A 153 3.89 16.96 2.01
N LYS A 154 4.68 17.96 1.64
CA LYS A 154 4.69 18.44 0.25
C LYS A 154 5.76 17.75 -0.57
N LYS A 155 5.44 17.44 -1.84
CA LYS A 155 6.32 16.78 -2.81
C LYS A 155 6.80 15.41 -2.34
N ARG A 156 5.89 14.65 -1.74
CA ARG A 156 6.15 13.30 -1.22
C ARG A 156 5.57 12.23 -2.12
N THR A 157 6.19 11.04 -2.07
CA THR A 157 5.55 9.79 -2.46
C THR A 157 5.13 9.08 -1.18
N ILE A 158 3.82 8.95 -0.95
CA ILE A 158 3.26 8.49 0.33
C ILE A 158 2.57 7.14 0.14
N LEU A 159 3.01 6.13 0.88
CA LEU A 159 2.28 4.88 1.03
C LEU A 159 1.32 5.01 2.22
N ILE A 160 0.03 4.82 1.99
CA ILE A 160 -1.00 4.74 3.03
C ILE A 160 -1.51 3.31 3.06
N LYS A 161 -1.22 2.56 4.13
CA LYS A 161 -1.65 1.16 4.26
C LYS A 161 -2.09 0.83 5.68
N GLY A 162 -3.22 0.12 5.80
CA GLY A 162 -3.76 -0.30 7.09
C GLY A 162 -5.05 -1.08 6.95
N SER A 163 -5.56 -1.57 8.08
CA SER A 163 -6.87 -2.23 8.12
C SER A 163 -7.99 -1.22 7.86
N ARG A 164 -9.04 -1.64 7.16
CA ARG A 164 -10.18 -0.78 6.80
C ARG A 164 -10.81 -0.05 7.99
N GLY A 165 -10.82 -0.69 9.17
CA GLY A 165 -11.40 -0.09 10.38
C GLY A 165 -10.64 1.14 10.89
N ILE A 166 -9.40 1.38 10.44
CA ILE A 166 -8.60 2.56 10.79
C ILE A 166 -8.99 3.77 9.95
N LYS A 167 -9.62 3.56 8.77
CA LYS A 167 -10.15 4.61 7.90
C LYS A 167 -9.08 5.59 7.40
N LEU A 168 -7.88 5.09 7.10
CA LEU A 168 -6.75 5.92 6.63
C LEU A 168 -7.04 6.65 5.32
N GLU A 169 -8.00 6.17 4.51
CA GLU A 169 -8.45 6.86 3.30
C GLU A 169 -8.93 8.30 3.54
N ASN A 170 -9.37 8.61 4.77
CA ASN A 170 -9.78 9.95 5.15
C ASN A 170 -8.63 10.97 5.15
N LEU A 171 -7.38 10.51 5.19
CA LEU A 171 -6.20 11.38 5.11
C LEU A 171 -6.01 12.00 3.73
N VAL A 172 -6.44 11.32 2.66
CA VAL A 172 -6.15 11.71 1.27
C VAL A 172 -6.54 13.15 0.97
N LYS A 173 -7.67 13.61 1.49
CA LYS A 173 -8.15 14.99 1.29
C LYS A 173 -7.35 16.07 2.05
N HIS A 174 -6.42 15.66 2.91
CA HIS A 174 -5.57 16.56 3.70
C HIS A 174 -4.10 16.52 3.25
N LEU A 175 -3.79 15.73 2.21
CA LEU A 175 -2.48 15.51 1.63
C LEU A 175 -2.40 16.10 0.21
#